data_95f876e81cc7ec46bbfc7fb16019fd26
#
_entry.id   95f876e81cc7ec46bbfc7fb16019fd26
#
_cell.length_a   1.000
_cell.length_b   1.000
_cell.length_c   1.000
_cell.angle_alpha   90.00
_cell.angle_beta   90.00
_cell.angle_gamma   90.00
#
_symmetry.space_group_name_H-M   'P 1'
#
loop_
_entity.id
_entity.type
_entity.pdbx_description
1 polymer ?
#
loop_
_entity_poly.entity_id
_entity_poly.type
_entity_poly.pdbx_seq_one_letter_code
_entity_poly.pdbx_strand_id
1 'polypeptide(L)'
;MGFSTPTAKNLAHPLHAVGLRGYWSPEDSGFIPTISAGLDFGWADSDYYGNAEAVKGWMVGLNWKDAFVEGNKLGLGFGSYSSYATEIRDRPNGGDQNFAIEGYYDFAVTDNITITPAVFWVDDANGKDQVDGANKFGGLVKTTFKF
;
A
#
# COMPACT_ATOMS: atom_id res chain seq x y z
N MET A 1 -3.03 6.89 -3.60
CA MET A 1 -2.89 6.62 -2.16
C MET A 1 -1.46 6.18 -1.88
N GLY A 2 -0.87 6.61 -0.78
CA GLY A 2 0.42 6.08 -0.37
C GLY A 2 0.19 4.92 0.59
N PHE A 3 0.78 3.78 0.35
CA PHE A 3 0.91 2.76 1.37
C PHE A 3 1.70 3.37 2.52
N SER A 4 1.09 3.48 3.69
CA SER A 4 1.73 4.14 4.83
C SER A 4 2.80 3.25 5.43
N THR A 5 3.92 3.86 5.78
CA THR A 5 4.91 3.26 6.70
C THR A 5 4.24 2.77 7.99
N PRO A 6 4.85 1.77 8.65
CA PRO A 6 4.35 1.24 9.92
C PRO A 6 4.00 2.37 10.89
N THR A 7 2.75 2.49 11.26
CA THR A 7 2.35 3.45 12.27
C THR A 7 2.59 2.79 13.63
N ALA A 8 3.60 3.25 14.34
CA ALA A 8 3.98 2.78 15.67
C ALA A 8 2.93 3.13 16.76
N LYS A 9 1.64 2.95 16.47
CA LYS A 9 0.57 3.36 17.39
C LYS A 9 0.47 2.54 18.68
N ASN A 10 1.13 1.39 18.76
CA ASN A 10 1.04 0.51 19.93
C ASN A 10 2.41 -0.03 20.39
N LEU A 11 3.49 0.63 20.02
CA LEU A 11 4.82 0.23 20.47
C LEU A 11 5.24 1.10 21.64
N ALA A 12 5.21 0.53 22.83
CA ALA A 12 5.68 1.18 24.05
C ALA A 12 7.22 1.33 24.11
N HIS A 13 7.93 0.86 23.09
CA HIS A 13 9.38 0.81 23.00
C HIS A 13 9.90 1.39 21.68
N PRO A 14 11.19 1.81 21.62
CA PRO A 14 11.78 2.30 20.39
C PRO A 14 11.65 1.28 19.25
N LEU A 15 11.05 1.69 18.15
CA LEU A 15 10.99 0.91 16.92
C LEU A 15 12.14 1.31 16.01
N HIS A 16 12.92 0.33 15.60
CA HIS A 16 13.86 0.48 14.50
C HIS A 16 13.17 0.08 13.21
N ALA A 17 13.23 0.91 12.20
CA ALA A 17 12.62 0.63 10.91
C ALA A 17 13.56 0.98 9.76
N VAL A 18 13.56 0.12 8.74
CA VAL A 18 14.28 0.32 7.48
C VAL A 18 13.29 0.14 6.34
N GLY A 19 13.27 1.12 5.44
CA GLY A 19 12.48 1.08 4.21
C GLY A 19 13.39 1.16 2.99
N LEU A 20 13.18 0.26 2.03
CA LEU A 20 13.82 0.28 0.73
C LEU A 20 12.76 0.55 -0.32
N ARG A 21 13.01 1.54 -1.18
CA ARG A 21 12.09 1.90 -2.26
C ARG A 21 12.86 2.18 -3.53
N GLY A 22 12.32 1.72 -4.63
CA GLY A 22 12.87 1.95 -5.93
C GLY A 22 11.78 2.05 -6.99
N TYR A 23 12.12 2.67 -8.09
CA TYR A 23 11.27 2.66 -9.28
C TYR A 23 12.13 2.56 -10.53
N TRP A 24 11.55 1.98 -11.56
CA TRP A 24 12.09 1.92 -12.89
C TRP A 24 11.06 2.47 -13.88
N SER A 25 11.49 3.40 -14.72
CA SER A 25 10.65 4.02 -15.73
C SER A 25 11.35 3.88 -17.08
N PRO A 26 10.75 3.21 -18.08
CA PRO A 26 11.31 3.14 -19.42
C PRO A 26 11.29 4.53 -20.07
N GLU A 27 12.29 4.82 -20.90
CA GLU A 27 12.37 6.09 -21.66
C GLU A 27 11.23 6.17 -22.69
N ASP A 28 11.03 5.08 -23.43
CA ASP A 28 9.91 4.91 -24.35
C ASP A 28 8.91 3.95 -23.72
N SER A 29 7.92 4.48 -23.05
CA SER A 29 7.00 3.67 -22.24
C SER A 29 6.12 2.74 -23.06
N GLY A 30 5.69 3.13 -24.27
CA GLY A 30 4.79 2.31 -25.06
C GLY A 30 3.73 1.64 -24.17
N PHE A 31 3.71 0.31 -24.17
CA PHE A 31 2.82 -0.48 -23.32
C PHE A 31 3.46 -0.88 -21.97
N ILE A 32 4.72 -0.55 -21.74
CA ILE A 32 5.45 -0.95 -20.53
C ILE A 32 5.22 0.11 -19.44
N PRO A 33 4.72 -0.29 -18.25
CA PRO A 33 4.50 0.68 -17.17
C PRO A 33 5.80 1.12 -16.50
N THR A 34 5.77 2.25 -15.86
CA THR A 34 6.69 2.53 -14.76
C THR A 34 6.38 1.57 -13.63
N ILE A 35 7.40 0.88 -13.13
CA ILE A 35 7.29 -0.07 -12.02
C ILE A 35 7.92 0.56 -10.78
N SER A 36 7.19 0.56 -9.68
CA SER A 36 7.71 0.95 -8.37
C SER A 36 7.58 -0.20 -7.40
N ALA A 37 8.53 -0.35 -6.50
CA ALA A 37 8.48 -1.35 -5.45
C ALA A 37 9.03 -0.80 -4.14
N GLY A 38 8.51 -1.29 -3.03
CA GLY A 38 8.94 -0.93 -1.70
C GLY A 38 8.86 -2.11 -0.75
N LEU A 39 9.80 -2.15 0.18
CA LEU A 39 9.86 -3.11 1.28
C LEU A 39 10.13 -2.31 2.56
N ASP A 40 9.38 -2.58 3.59
CA ASP A 40 9.54 -1.97 4.90
C ASP A 40 9.74 -3.08 5.94
N PHE A 41 10.72 -2.90 6.80
CA PHE A 41 11.03 -3.79 7.91
C PHE A 41 11.14 -2.95 9.18
N GLY A 42 10.54 -3.43 10.26
CA GLY A 42 10.67 -2.83 11.57
C GLY A 42 10.83 -3.90 12.63
N TRP A 43 11.58 -3.57 13.68
CA TRP A 43 11.76 -4.43 14.85
C TRP A 43 11.81 -3.59 16.12
N ALA A 44 11.31 -4.17 17.17
CA ALA A 44 11.29 -3.58 18.50
C ALA A 44 11.63 -4.64 19.53
N ASP A 45 12.41 -4.26 20.53
CA ASP A 45 12.63 -5.11 21.69
C ASP A 45 11.52 -4.82 22.70
N SER A 46 10.67 -5.79 22.95
CA SER A 46 9.50 -5.63 23.82
C SER A 46 9.43 -6.73 24.87
N ASP A 47 9.37 -6.32 26.12
CA ASP A 47 9.20 -7.24 27.26
C ASP A 47 7.75 -7.58 27.57
N TYR A 48 6.79 -6.99 26.85
CA TYR A 48 5.37 -7.18 27.12
C TYR A 48 4.76 -8.25 26.23
N TYR A 49 4.01 -9.16 26.86
CA TYR A 49 3.25 -10.19 26.18
C TYR A 49 2.29 -9.63 25.14
N GLY A 50 2.29 -10.19 23.93
CA GLY A 50 1.39 -9.83 22.85
C GLY A 50 1.80 -8.59 22.05
N ASN A 51 2.95 -7.97 22.34
CA ASN A 51 3.49 -6.88 21.51
C ASN A 51 4.19 -7.42 20.27
N ALA A 52 4.10 -6.67 19.17
CA ALA A 52 4.82 -6.98 17.95
C ALA A 52 6.32 -6.76 18.13
N GLU A 53 7.14 -7.76 17.87
CA GLU A 53 8.60 -7.71 17.90
C GLU A 53 9.18 -7.43 16.51
N ALA A 54 8.51 -7.88 15.46
CA ALA A 54 8.89 -7.59 14.09
C ALA A 54 7.67 -7.30 13.21
N VAL A 55 7.82 -6.33 12.32
CA VAL A 55 6.81 -5.94 11.35
C VAL A 55 7.41 -5.88 9.95
N LYS A 56 6.62 -6.23 8.94
CA LYS A 56 7.00 -6.15 7.54
C LYS A 56 5.91 -5.47 6.73
N GLY A 57 6.32 -4.84 5.65
CA GLY A 57 5.42 -4.29 4.66
C GLY A 57 6.05 -4.36 3.28
N TRP A 58 5.24 -4.45 2.26
CA TRP A 58 5.71 -4.42 0.88
C TRP A 58 4.67 -3.77 -0.02
N MET A 59 5.14 -3.24 -1.14
CA MET A 59 4.28 -2.68 -2.19
C MET A 59 4.90 -2.86 -3.57
N VAL A 60 4.03 -2.99 -4.57
CA VAL A 60 4.37 -2.91 -5.99
C VAL A 60 3.35 -1.99 -6.64
N GLY A 61 3.82 -1.04 -7.43
CA GLY A 61 2.99 -0.13 -8.20
C GLY A 61 3.34 -0.17 -9.68
N LEU A 62 2.34 -0.17 -10.52
CA LEU A 62 2.43 -0.08 -11.97
C LEU A 62 1.73 1.20 -12.42
N ASN A 63 2.38 1.98 -13.26
CA ASN A 63 1.81 3.22 -13.76
C ASN A 63 2.08 3.39 -15.26
N TRP A 64 1.02 3.51 -16.03
CA TRP A 64 1.04 3.79 -17.46
C TRP A 64 0.73 5.27 -17.69
N LYS A 65 1.60 5.95 -18.42
CA LYS A 65 1.34 7.27 -18.96
C LYS A 65 0.60 7.11 -20.28
N ASP A 66 -0.19 8.12 -20.63
CA ASP A 66 -0.95 8.15 -21.90
C ASP A 66 -1.80 6.90 -22.14
N ALA A 67 -2.35 6.36 -21.04
CA ALA A 67 -3.14 5.14 -21.07
C ALA A 67 -4.47 5.36 -21.81
N PHE A 68 -4.64 4.71 -22.96
CA PHE A 68 -5.76 4.80 -23.90
C PHE A 68 -5.93 6.17 -24.55
N VAL A 69 -5.66 7.25 -23.86
CA VAL A 69 -5.76 8.64 -24.35
C VAL A 69 -4.56 9.41 -23.85
N GLU A 70 -3.96 10.23 -24.71
CA GLU A 70 -2.86 11.11 -24.37
C GLU A 70 -3.22 12.03 -23.19
N GLY A 71 -2.31 12.16 -22.23
CA GLY A 71 -2.49 12.91 -21.00
C GLY A 71 -3.15 12.13 -19.85
N ASN A 72 -3.81 11.01 -20.12
CA ASN A 72 -4.42 10.19 -19.10
C ASN A 72 -3.41 9.22 -18.47
N LYS A 73 -3.71 8.71 -17.27
CA LYS A 73 -2.85 7.74 -16.58
C LYS A 73 -3.69 6.61 -16.01
N LEU A 74 -3.13 5.40 -16.07
CA LEU A 74 -3.65 4.23 -15.39
C LEU A 74 -2.65 3.82 -14.31
N GLY A 75 -3.12 3.56 -13.12
CA GLY A 75 -2.30 3.03 -12.04
C GLY A 75 -2.90 1.79 -11.41
N LEU A 76 -2.05 0.82 -11.09
CA LEU A 76 -2.37 -0.35 -10.29
C LEU A 76 -1.39 -0.43 -9.13
N GLY A 77 -1.91 -0.71 -7.94
CA GLY A 77 -1.12 -0.91 -6.73
C GLY A 77 -1.45 -2.23 -6.07
N PHE A 78 -0.42 -2.91 -5.60
CA PHE A 78 -0.51 -4.15 -4.83
C PHE A 78 0.41 -4.03 -3.62
N GLY A 79 0.00 -4.54 -2.48
CA GLY A 79 0.87 -4.51 -1.32
C GLY A 79 0.18 -5.01 -0.06
N SER A 80 0.95 -5.06 1.02
CA SER A 80 0.35 -5.23 2.33
C SER A 80 -0.51 -4.02 2.65
N TYR A 81 -1.73 -4.24 3.13
CA TYR A 81 -2.65 -3.15 3.48
C TYR A 81 -2.08 -2.25 4.60
N SER A 82 -1.39 -2.89 5.52
CA SER A 82 -0.58 -2.24 6.54
C SER A 82 0.68 -3.07 6.75
N SER A 83 1.63 -2.55 7.51
CA SER A 83 2.70 -3.40 8.02
C SER A 83 2.10 -4.44 8.94
N TYR A 84 2.40 -5.70 8.68
CA TYR A 84 1.93 -6.81 9.48
C TYR A 84 3.03 -7.31 10.41
N ALA A 85 2.64 -7.71 11.62
CA ALA A 85 3.56 -8.29 12.57
C ALA A 85 3.96 -9.70 12.12
N THR A 86 5.25 -9.96 11.98
CA THR A 86 5.78 -11.30 11.67
C THR A 86 6.16 -12.07 12.92
N GLU A 87 6.46 -11.35 13.99
CA GLU A 87 6.80 -11.90 15.29
C GLU A 87 6.02 -11.14 16.36
N ILE A 88 5.29 -11.89 17.17
CA ILE A 88 4.56 -11.40 18.34
C ILE A 88 5.06 -12.19 19.52
N ARG A 89 5.44 -11.51 20.59
CA ARG A 89 5.97 -12.13 21.79
C ARG A 89 4.99 -13.15 22.35
N ASP A 90 5.51 -14.35 22.61
CA ASP A 90 4.78 -15.50 23.18
C ASP A 90 3.59 -15.99 22.33
N ARG A 91 3.53 -15.62 21.04
CA ARG A 91 2.63 -16.21 20.06
C ARG A 91 3.43 -16.87 18.94
N PRO A 92 3.24 -18.18 18.71
CA PRO A 92 4.04 -18.93 17.72
C PRO A 92 3.75 -18.56 16.27
N ASN A 93 2.63 -17.92 16.00
CA ASN A 93 2.26 -17.45 14.68
C ASN A 93 2.16 -15.91 14.74
N GLY A 94 3.00 -15.23 14.00
CA GLY A 94 2.94 -13.78 13.83
C GLY A 94 1.59 -13.33 13.29
N GLY A 95 1.38 -12.04 13.28
CA GLY A 95 0.15 -11.45 12.78
C GLY A 95 -0.12 -11.81 11.33
N ASP A 96 -1.39 -11.82 10.98
CA ASP A 96 -1.84 -12.15 9.63
C ASP A 96 -1.38 -11.14 8.60
N GLN A 97 -0.88 -11.66 7.49
CA GLN A 97 -0.60 -10.88 6.32
C GLN A 97 -1.90 -10.59 5.58
N ASN A 98 -2.30 -9.35 5.56
CA ASN A 98 -3.37 -8.86 4.72
C ASN A 98 -2.80 -8.02 3.57
N PHE A 99 -3.43 -8.10 2.43
CA PHE A 99 -2.99 -7.35 1.26
C PHE A 99 -4.13 -6.53 0.66
N ALA A 100 -3.74 -5.53 -0.11
CA ALA A 100 -4.66 -4.66 -0.82
C ALA A 100 -4.28 -4.57 -2.29
N ILE A 101 -5.31 -4.41 -3.10
CA ILE A 101 -5.19 -4.07 -4.51
C ILE A 101 -5.93 -2.77 -4.72
N GLU A 102 -5.31 -1.84 -5.44
CA GLU A 102 -5.91 -0.57 -5.83
C GLU A 102 -5.71 -0.35 -7.33
N GLY A 103 -6.75 0.13 -8.00
CA GLY A 103 -6.68 0.59 -9.37
C GLY A 103 -7.27 1.99 -9.50
N TYR A 104 -6.62 2.86 -10.25
CA TYR A 104 -7.14 4.19 -10.54
C TYR A 104 -6.89 4.59 -11.98
N TYR A 105 -7.70 5.52 -12.45
CA TYR A 105 -7.53 6.11 -13.77
C TYR A 105 -7.64 7.63 -13.68
N ASP A 106 -6.62 8.33 -14.13
CA ASP A 106 -6.59 9.78 -14.18
C ASP A 106 -7.13 10.25 -15.54
N PHE A 107 -8.30 10.88 -15.54
CA PHE A 107 -8.83 11.60 -16.70
C PHE A 107 -8.36 13.04 -16.68
N ALA A 108 -7.50 13.42 -17.61
CA ALA A 108 -7.16 14.80 -17.87
C ALA A 108 -8.31 15.46 -18.65
N VAL A 109 -9.25 16.08 -17.94
CA VAL A 109 -10.41 16.75 -18.56
C VAL A 109 -9.98 18.06 -19.23
N THR A 110 -9.07 18.77 -18.60
CA THR A 110 -8.36 19.95 -19.11
C THR A 110 -6.96 19.98 -18.55
N ASP A 111 -6.11 20.90 -19.01
CA ASP A 111 -4.75 21.10 -18.44
C ASP A 111 -4.76 21.39 -16.93
N ASN A 112 -5.88 21.88 -16.44
CA ASN A 112 -6.08 22.32 -15.06
C ASN A 112 -7.01 21.42 -14.24
N ILE A 113 -7.72 20.48 -14.86
CA ILE A 113 -8.70 19.64 -14.18
C ILE A 113 -8.44 18.16 -14.48
N THR A 114 -8.25 17.40 -13.43
CA THR A 114 -8.13 15.93 -13.51
C THR A 114 -9.19 15.29 -12.62
N ILE A 115 -9.90 14.29 -13.14
CA ILE A 115 -10.84 13.45 -12.40
C ILE A 115 -10.23 12.06 -12.28
N THR A 116 -10.14 11.54 -11.07
CA THR A 116 -9.53 10.26 -10.76
C THR A 116 -10.53 9.35 -10.05
N PRO A 117 -11.28 8.50 -10.74
CA PRO A 117 -11.92 7.35 -10.12
C PRO A 117 -10.88 6.35 -9.68
N ALA A 118 -11.08 5.76 -8.51
CA ALA A 118 -10.26 4.69 -7.98
C ALA A 118 -11.14 3.65 -7.30
N VAL A 119 -10.72 2.39 -7.38
CA VAL A 119 -11.32 1.26 -6.69
C VAL A 119 -10.26 0.51 -5.93
N PHE A 120 -10.63 -0.04 -4.79
CA PHE A 120 -9.71 -0.82 -3.99
C PHE A 120 -10.41 -2.03 -3.37
N TRP A 121 -9.63 -3.05 -3.14
CA TRP A 121 -10.02 -4.24 -2.41
C TRP A 121 -8.95 -4.58 -1.40
N VAL A 122 -9.38 -4.94 -0.20
CA VAL A 122 -8.51 -5.31 0.92
C VAL A 122 -8.93 -6.67 1.41
N ASP A 123 -7.98 -7.60 1.43
CA ASP A 123 -8.16 -8.91 2.00
C ASP A 123 -8.03 -8.84 3.51
N ASP A 124 -8.94 -9.47 4.21
CA ASP A 124 -8.91 -9.71 5.65
C ASP A 124 -8.54 -8.48 6.49
N ALA A 125 -9.22 -7.36 6.21
CA ALA A 125 -8.88 -6.05 6.76
C ALA A 125 -8.92 -5.96 8.30
N ASN A 126 -9.45 -6.96 8.98
CA ASN A 126 -9.55 -7.03 10.44
C ASN A 126 -8.59 -8.07 11.06
N GLY A 127 -7.85 -8.84 10.25
CA GLY A 127 -7.01 -9.95 10.71
C GLY A 127 -7.82 -11.22 11.02
N LYS A 128 -7.20 -12.40 10.84
CA LYS A 128 -7.86 -13.71 10.97
C LYS A 128 -8.31 -14.08 12.38
N ASP A 129 -7.80 -13.41 13.41
CA ASP A 129 -8.20 -13.64 14.80
C ASP A 129 -9.58 -13.05 15.13
N GLN A 130 -10.16 -12.26 14.23
CA GLN A 130 -11.53 -11.79 14.34
C GLN A 130 -12.42 -12.72 13.52
N VAL A 131 -13.41 -13.30 14.16
CA VAL A 131 -14.44 -14.15 13.53
C VAL A 131 -15.02 -13.37 12.33
N ASP A 132 -14.88 -13.92 11.12
CA ASP A 132 -15.15 -13.31 9.82
C ASP A 132 -14.10 -12.27 9.38
N GLY A 133 -13.00 -12.75 8.76
CA GLY A 133 -12.11 -11.93 7.94
C GLY A 133 -12.91 -11.17 6.89
N ALA A 134 -13.20 -9.90 7.14
CA ALA A 134 -14.05 -9.13 6.26
C ALA A 134 -13.22 -8.52 5.14
N ASN A 135 -13.34 -9.08 3.94
CA ASN A 135 -12.87 -8.42 2.74
C ASN A 135 -13.59 -7.09 2.55
N LYS A 136 -12.85 -6.03 2.29
CA LYS A 136 -13.41 -4.70 2.06
C LYS A 136 -13.20 -4.30 0.61
N PHE A 137 -14.27 -3.94 -0.04
CA PHE A 137 -14.24 -3.31 -1.36
C PHE A 137 -14.77 -1.89 -1.25
N GLY A 138 -14.10 -0.96 -1.93
CA GLY A 138 -14.54 0.43 -1.95
C GLY A 138 -14.07 1.15 -3.20
N GLY A 139 -14.61 2.35 -3.37
CA GLY A 139 -14.22 3.23 -4.45
C GLY A 139 -14.30 4.69 -4.01
N LEU A 140 -13.57 5.53 -4.72
CA LEU A 140 -13.60 6.97 -4.54
C LEU A 140 -13.44 7.68 -5.87
N VAL A 141 -13.87 8.92 -5.92
CA VAL A 141 -13.59 9.83 -7.03
C VAL A 141 -12.91 11.06 -6.45
N LYS A 142 -11.73 11.39 -6.97
CA LYS A 142 -10.99 12.61 -6.63
C LYS A 142 -11.04 13.57 -7.81
N THR A 143 -11.27 14.85 -7.55
CA THR A 143 -11.09 15.90 -8.53
C THR A 143 -9.93 16.80 -8.10
N THR A 144 -9.00 17.04 -9.02
CA THR A 144 -7.83 17.89 -8.78
C THR A 144 -7.93 19.11 -9.68
N PHE A 145 -7.78 20.29 -9.10
CA PHE A 145 -7.70 21.58 -9.79
C PHE A 145 -6.28 22.14 -9.62
N LYS A 146 -5.71 22.67 -10.72
CA LYS A 146 -4.43 23.39 -10.71
C LYS A 146 -4.72 24.83 -11.09
N PHE A 147 -4.21 25.78 -10.32
CA PHE A 147 -4.35 27.22 -10.54
C PHE A 147 -3.00 27.83 -10.93
#